data_2c766ca54feeecd6cfee631c5424a8aa
#
_entry.id   2c766ca54feeecd6cfee631c5424a8aa
#
_cell.length_a   1.000
_cell.length_b   1.000
_cell.length_c   1.000
_cell.angle_alpha   90.00
_cell.angle_beta   90.00
_cell.angle_gamma   90.00
#
_symmetry.space_group_name_H-M   'P 1'
#
loop_
_entity.id
_entity.type
_entity.pdbx_description
1 polymer ?
#
loop_
_entity_poly.entity_id
_entity_poly.type
_entity_poly.pdbx_seq_one_letter_code
_entity_poly.pdbx_strand_id
1 'polypeptide(L)'
;MFSKIKQYIKAKKHPYYTNQNKKYKSFSIGDFTYGKPKIYAHPNMICIGKFCSIADGVTLYAGAEHHHDWVSAYCFSEKFSCIECSHSKGKVTIGNDVWIADGALILSGVTIGDGAVIGARAVVTKNVAPYEIVGGNPARHIKFRFSPQQIENLLAIKWWEWDIEKIKSNFDLILNPNIDDFIQKHLGS
;
A
#
# COMPACT_ATOMS: atom_id res chain seq x y z
N MET A 1 -25.61 -10.27 13.31
CA MET A 1 -24.62 -10.04 12.25
C MET A 1 -23.19 -9.95 12.79
N PHE A 2 -22.91 -9.16 13.81
CA PHE A 2 -21.59 -9.00 14.43
C PHE A 2 -20.97 -10.28 15.04
N SER A 3 -21.78 -11.23 15.54
CA SER A 3 -21.27 -12.48 16.11
C SER A 3 -20.64 -13.43 15.07
N LYS A 4 -21.20 -13.48 13.85
CA LYS A 4 -20.67 -14.28 12.75
C LYS A 4 -19.37 -13.73 12.20
N ILE A 5 -19.21 -12.39 12.17
CA ILE A 5 -17.95 -11.73 11.78
C ILE A 5 -16.87 -12.02 12.82
N LYS A 6 -17.15 -11.95 14.12
CA LYS A 6 -16.20 -12.32 15.18
C LYS A 6 -15.79 -13.80 15.11
N GLN A 7 -16.70 -14.71 14.77
CA GLN A 7 -16.42 -16.14 14.58
C GLN A 7 -15.55 -16.39 13.34
N TYR A 8 -15.80 -15.67 12.24
CA TYR A 8 -14.98 -15.75 11.02
C TYR A 8 -13.55 -15.24 11.24
N ILE A 9 -13.38 -14.18 12.03
CA ILE A 9 -12.05 -13.65 12.42
C ILE A 9 -11.32 -14.61 13.36
N LYS A 10 -12.03 -15.27 14.31
CA LYS A 10 -11.44 -16.26 15.25
C LYS A 10 -11.00 -17.56 14.58
N ALA A 11 -11.61 -17.96 13.48
CA ALA A 11 -11.29 -19.20 12.76
C ALA A 11 -10.05 -19.09 11.87
N LYS A 12 -9.58 -17.90 11.53
CA LYS A 12 -8.30 -17.71 10.82
C LYS A 12 -7.17 -17.66 11.88
N LYS A 13 -6.46 -18.78 12.04
CA LYS A 13 -5.16 -18.81 12.72
C LYS A 13 -4.31 -17.65 12.20
N HIS A 14 -3.95 -16.71 13.08
CA HIS A 14 -3.04 -15.56 12.90
C HIS A 14 -2.97 -14.93 11.51
N PRO A 15 -3.06 -13.61 11.41
CA PRO A 15 -2.84 -12.95 10.13
C PRO A 15 -1.44 -13.35 9.66
N TYR A 16 -1.43 -14.07 8.56
CA TYR A 16 -0.19 -14.45 7.91
C TYR A 16 0.35 -13.19 7.26
N TYR A 17 1.38 -12.60 7.84
CA TYR A 17 1.97 -11.39 7.30
C TYR A 17 2.57 -11.63 5.91
N THR A 18 2.43 -10.65 5.04
CA THR A 18 2.79 -10.77 3.62
C THR A 18 4.27 -11.12 3.45
N ASN A 19 5.16 -10.49 4.24
CA ASN A 19 6.61 -10.76 4.22
C ASN A 19 7.00 -12.18 4.64
N GLN A 20 6.14 -12.89 5.37
CA GLN A 20 6.38 -14.29 5.79
C GLN A 20 6.06 -15.29 4.68
N ASN A 21 5.35 -14.88 3.64
CA ASN A 21 5.00 -15.74 2.53
C ASN A 21 6.15 -15.85 1.53
N LYS A 22 6.59 -17.08 1.25
CA LYS A 22 7.69 -17.40 0.31
C LYS A 22 7.49 -16.76 -1.07
N LYS A 23 6.24 -16.56 -1.51
CA LYS A 23 5.89 -15.93 -2.79
C LYS A 23 6.42 -14.50 -2.92
N TYR A 24 6.59 -13.80 -1.81
CA TYR A 24 6.95 -12.36 -1.80
C TYR A 24 8.40 -12.10 -1.38
N LYS A 25 9.23 -13.14 -1.21
CA LYS A 25 10.62 -13.01 -0.73
C LYS A 25 11.54 -12.14 -1.59
N SER A 26 11.19 -11.96 -2.87
CA SER A 26 11.95 -11.11 -3.81
C SER A 26 11.57 -9.63 -3.72
N PHE A 27 10.63 -9.26 -2.86
CA PHE A 27 10.14 -7.90 -2.68
C PHE A 27 10.44 -7.40 -1.27
N SER A 28 10.62 -6.09 -1.12
CA SER A 28 10.79 -5.45 0.19
C SER A 28 9.42 -5.19 0.81
N ILE A 29 9.06 -5.92 1.86
CA ILE A 29 7.78 -5.77 2.54
C ILE A 29 8.02 -5.68 4.05
N GLY A 30 7.54 -4.60 4.65
CA GLY A 30 7.67 -4.30 6.07
C GLY A 30 6.86 -5.24 6.96
N ASP A 31 7.21 -5.25 8.24
CA ASP A 31 6.56 -6.05 9.25
C ASP A 31 5.11 -5.64 9.48
N PHE A 32 4.30 -6.58 9.94
CA PHE A 32 2.88 -6.41 10.25
C PHE A 32 1.99 -6.05 9.05
N THR A 33 2.53 -5.94 7.83
CA THR A 33 1.75 -5.80 6.60
C THR A 33 1.08 -7.12 6.25
N TYR A 34 -0.22 -7.10 6.00
CA TYR A 34 -0.99 -8.30 5.67
C TYR A 34 -1.75 -8.16 4.34
N GLY A 35 -2.08 -9.31 3.76
CA GLY A 35 -2.80 -9.44 2.49
C GLY A 35 -2.03 -10.29 1.49
N LYS A 36 -2.65 -10.51 0.32
CA LYS A 36 -2.10 -11.39 -0.73
C LYS A 36 -2.23 -10.75 -2.11
N PRO A 37 -1.55 -9.61 -2.36
CA PRO A 37 -1.65 -8.94 -3.65
C PRO A 37 -1.14 -9.83 -4.79
N LYS A 38 -1.70 -9.65 -5.99
CA LYS A 38 -1.08 -10.14 -7.21
C LYS A 38 0.03 -9.16 -7.58
N ILE A 39 1.23 -9.67 -7.85
CA ILE A 39 2.39 -8.83 -8.19
C ILE A 39 2.89 -9.25 -9.57
N TYR A 40 2.93 -8.29 -10.49
CA TYR A 40 3.53 -8.39 -11.80
C TYR A 40 4.72 -7.42 -11.85
N ALA A 41 5.89 -7.93 -11.46
CA ALA A 41 7.11 -7.12 -11.33
C ALA A 41 8.35 -8.00 -11.33
N HIS A 42 9.47 -7.45 -11.79
CA HIS A 42 10.78 -8.02 -11.53
C HIS A 42 11.13 -7.92 -10.03
N PRO A 43 12.07 -8.75 -9.51
CA PRO A 43 12.58 -8.62 -8.16
C PRO A 43 13.00 -7.19 -7.83
N ASN A 44 12.78 -6.76 -6.58
CA ASN A 44 13.12 -5.42 -6.07
C ASN A 44 12.34 -4.23 -6.66
N MET A 45 11.34 -4.48 -7.52
CA MET A 45 10.51 -3.41 -8.09
C MET A 45 9.29 -3.07 -7.24
N ILE A 46 9.07 -3.76 -6.13
CA ILE A 46 7.99 -3.47 -5.17
C ILE A 46 8.60 -3.25 -3.80
N CYS A 47 8.23 -2.13 -3.19
CA CYS A 47 8.54 -1.82 -1.80
C CYS A 47 7.24 -1.47 -1.08
N ILE A 48 6.96 -2.12 0.04
CA ILE A 48 5.77 -1.89 0.88
C ILE A 48 6.25 -1.68 2.32
N GLY A 49 5.77 -0.65 2.99
CA GLY A 49 6.07 -0.34 4.37
C GLY A 49 5.43 -1.28 5.37
N LYS A 50 5.47 -0.89 6.64
CA LYS A 50 4.92 -1.60 7.78
C LYS A 50 3.42 -1.32 7.97
N PHE A 51 2.72 -2.24 8.63
CA PHE A 51 1.33 -2.07 9.07
C PHE A 51 0.32 -1.79 7.93
N CYS A 52 0.63 -2.16 6.68
CA CYS A 52 -0.30 -1.99 5.58
C CYS A 52 -1.38 -3.07 5.59
N SER A 53 -2.60 -2.66 5.24
CA SER A 53 -3.77 -3.52 5.06
C SER A 53 -4.08 -3.66 3.58
N ILE A 54 -3.87 -4.84 3.00
CA ILE A 54 -4.07 -5.09 1.57
C ILE A 54 -5.21 -6.09 1.42
N ALA A 55 -6.31 -5.62 0.83
CA ALA A 55 -7.50 -6.44 0.60
C ALA A 55 -7.31 -7.47 -0.54
N ASP A 56 -8.31 -8.32 -0.73
CA ASP A 56 -8.30 -9.31 -1.81
C ASP A 56 -8.39 -8.63 -3.19
N GLY A 57 -7.86 -9.30 -4.21
CA GLY A 57 -7.93 -8.82 -5.59
C GLY A 57 -6.98 -7.65 -5.94
N VAL A 58 -6.26 -7.08 -4.96
CA VAL A 58 -5.29 -6.02 -5.23
C VAL A 58 -4.20 -6.50 -6.17
N THR A 59 -3.85 -5.67 -7.16
CA THR A 59 -2.80 -5.94 -8.13
C THR A 59 -1.77 -4.81 -8.15
N LEU A 60 -0.48 -5.17 -8.09
CA LEU A 60 0.64 -4.26 -8.19
C LEU A 60 1.39 -4.54 -9.49
N TYR A 61 1.51 -3.54 -10.34
CA TYR A 61 2.19 -3.61 -11.62
C TYR A 61 3.46 -2.76 -11.59
N ALA A 62 4.65 -3.36 -11.78
CA ALA A 62 5.89 -2.62 -11.88
C ALA A 62 6.79 -3.23 -12.98
N GLY A 63 6.26 -3.32 -14.17
CA GLY A 63 6.93 -3.87 -15.36
C GLY A 63 5.93 -4.48 -16.33
N ALA A 64 6.44 -5.03 -17.43
CA ALA A 64 5.67 -5.67 -18.50
C ALA A 64 4.65 -4.71 -19.17
N GLU A 65 4.93 -3.42 -19.19
CA GLU A 65 4.19 -2.44 -19.98
C GLU A 65 4.72 -2.44 -21.41
N HIS A 66 3.87 -2.09 -22.37
CA HIS A 66 4.24 -1.98 -23.76
C HIS A 66 4.45 -0.52 -24.14
N HIS A 67 5.30 -0.26 -25.13
CA HIS A 67 5.47 1.06 -25.72
C HIS A 67 4.22 1.44 -26.53
N HIS A 68 3.49 2.42 -26.05
CA HIS A 68 2.29 2.95 -26.75
C HIS A 68 2.64 4.08 -27.73
N ASP A 69 3.88 4.56 -27.69
CA ASP A 69 4.46 5.64 -28.49
C ASP A 69 5.28 5.12 -29.70
N TRP A 70 5.36 3.80 -29.87
CA TRP A 70 5.98 3.17 -31.04
C TRP A 70 4.94 2.86 -32.11
N VAL A 71 5.41 2.61 -33.36
CA VAL A 71 4.53 2.20 -34.47
C VAL A 71 3.71 0.96 -34.12
N SER A 72 4.30 0.02 -33.36
CA SER A 72 3.60 -1.16 -32.88
C SER A 72 3.69 -1.25 -31.37
N ALA A 73 2.57 -1.49 -30.73
CA ALA A 73 2.51 -1.83 -29.30
C ALA A 73 2.74 -3.32 -29.02
N TYR A 74 3.00 -4.13 -30.04
CA TYR A 74 3.26 -5.56 -29.87
C TYR A 74 4.68 -5.79 -29.35
N CYS A 75 4.83 -6.65 -28.33
CA CYS A 75 6.13 -6.99 -27.76
C CYS A 75 6.81 -8.10 -28.58
N PHE A 76 7.54 -7.70 -29.60
CA PHE A 76 8.24 -8.61 -30.51
C PHE A 76 9.36 -9.40 -29.83
N SER A 77 10.04 -8.84 -28.82
CA SER A 77 11.15 -9.48 -28.15
C SER A 77 10.80 -10.81 -27.50
N GLU A 78 9.55 -11.03 -27.13
CA GLU A 78 9.11 -12.30 -26.55
C GLU A 78 9.01 -13.44 -27.58
N LYS A 79 8.90 -13.13 -28.85
CA LYS A 79 8.66 -14.11 -29.92
C LYS A 79 9.71 -14.10 -31.02
N PHE A 80 10.43 -13.01 -31.15
CA PHE A 80 11.41 -12.79 -32.20
C PHE A 80 12.69 -12.22 -31.58
N SER A 81 13.83 -12.59 -32.10
CA SER A 81 15.12 -12.07 -31.65
C SER A 81 15.26 -10.61 -32.11
N CYS A 82 14.80 -9.68 -31.32
CA CYS A 82 14.89 -8.26 -31.57
C CYS A 82 15.21 -7.47 -30.29
N ILE A 83 15.21 -6.14 -30.36
CA ILE A 83 15.44 -5.29 -29.20
C ILE A 83 14.34 -5.50 -28.16
N GLU A 84 14.68 -5.30 -26.88
CA GLU A 84 13.74 -5.34 -25.77
C GLU A 84 12.62 -4.30 -25.97
N CYS A 85 11.38 -4.73 -25.88
CA CYS A 85 10.20 -3.92 -26.09
C CYS A 85 9.25 -3.88 -24.88
N SER A 86 9.66 -4.42 -23.75
CA SER A 86 8.96 -4.20 -22.49
C SER A 86 9.39 -2.88 -21.86
N HIS A 87 8.46 -2.22 -21.18
CA HIS A 87 8.66 -0.94 -20.55
C HIS A 87 8.18 -0.96 -19.10
N SER A 88 8.77 -0.10 -18.27
CA SER A 88 8.31 0.15 -16.90
C SER A 88 8.60 1.60 -16.51
N LYS A 89 7.65 2.26 -15.91
CA LYS A 89 7.85 3.61 -15.33
C LYS A 89 8.62 3.58 -14.01
N GLY A 90 8.99 2.39 -13.54
CA GLY A 90 9.79 2.22 -12.33
C GLY A 90 9.08 1.49 -11.20
N LYS A 91 9.69 1.57 -10.03
CA LYS A 91 9.21 0.88 -8.82
C LYS A 91 7.83 1.36 -8.39
N VAL A 92 7.06 0.46 -7.80
CA VAL A 92 5.93 0.80 -6.94
C VAL A 92 6.43 0.86 -5.50
N THR A 93 6.25 2.02 -4.88
CA THR A 93 6.62 2.25 -3.47
C THR A 93 5.36 2.57 -2.67
N ILE A 94 5.10 1.81 -1.63
CA ILE A 94 3.96 1.98 -0.73
C ILE A 94 4.53 2.26 0.65
N GLY A 95 4.11 3.36 1.28
CA GLY A 95 4.50 3.77 2.62
C GLY A 95 3.95 2.86 3.71
N ASN A 96 3.95 3.34 4.92
CA ASN A 96 3.47 2.65 6.12
C ASN A 96 2.00 2.98 6.40
N ASP A 97 1.30 2.12 7.14
CA ASP A 97 -0.11 2.33 7.52
C ASP A 97 -1.05 2.59 6.32
N VAL A 98 -0.73 2.04 5.15
CA VAL A 98 -1.54 2.22 3.94
C VAL A 98 -2.66 1.18 3.90
N TRP A 99 -3.89 1.65 3.63
CA TRP A 99 -5.01 0.77 3.34
C TRP A 99 -5.31 0.73 1.84
N ILE A 100 -5.17 -0.46 1.24
CA ILE A 100 -5.53 -0.70 -0.17
C ILE A 100 -6.77 -1.59 -0.19
N ALA A 101 -7.88 -1.02 -0.63
CA ALA A 101 -9.18 -1.71 -0.66
C ALA A 101 -9.30 -2.69 -1.82
N ASP A 102 -10.35 -3.51 -1.78
CA ASP A 102 -10.60 -4.65 -2.68
C ASP A 102 -10.43 -4.29 -4.16
N GLY A 103 -9.69 -5.13 -4.88
CA GLY A 103 -9.57 -5.06 -6.32
C GLY A 103 -8.86 -3.83 -6.88
N ALA A 104 -8.20 -3.02 -6.06
CA ALA A 104 -7.44 -1.87 -6.55
C ALA A 104 -6.24 -2.30 -7.39
N LEU A 105 -5.88 -1.48 -8.39
CA LEU A 105 -4.76 -1.68 -9.29
C LEU A 105 -3.78 -0.51 -9.15
N ILE A 106 -2.52 -0.80 -8.83
CA ILE A 106 -1.44 0.18 -8.72
C ILE A 106 -0.49 -0.01 -9.89
N LEU A 107 -0.27 1.05 -10.68
CA LEU A 107 0.59 1.00 -11.86
C LEU A 107 2.05 1.32 -11.52
N SER A 108 2.94 1.01 -12.45
CA SER A 108 4.39 1.21 -12.34
C SER A 108 4.75 2.68 -12.08
N GLY A 109 5.85 2.90 -11.37
CA GLY A 109 6.36 4.22 -11.03
C GLY A 109 5.57 4.98 -9.96
N VAL A 110 4.49 4.39 -9.42
CA VAL A 110 3.65 5.05 -8.41
C VAL A 110 4.27 4.95 -7.02
N THR A 111 4.27 6.09 -6.32
CA THR A 111 4.55 6.18 -4.88
C THR A 111 3.26 6.50 -4.13
N ILE A 112 2.95 5.72 -3.10
CA ILE A 112 1.82 5.93 -2.18
C ILE A 112 2.40 6.29 -0.83
N GLY A 113 2.05 7.48 -0.31
CA GLY A 113 2.54 8.00 0.97
C GLY A 113 1.96 7.28 2.18
N ASP A 114 2.62 7.47 3.33
CA ASP A 114 2.22 6.88 4.61
C ASP A 114 0.77 7.24 4.96
N GLY A 115 0.04 6.30 5.53
CA GLY A 115 -1.33 6.51 5.98
C GLY A 115 -2.37 6.72 4.87
N ALA A 116 -2.00 6.61 3.59
CA ALA A 116 -2.94 6.79 2.47
C ALA A 116 -3.99 5.68 2.40
N VAL A 117 -5.12 5.99 1.77
CA VAL A 117 -6.21 5.04 1.54
C VAL A 117 -6.53 4.97 0.05
N ILE A 118 -6.47 3.78 -0.51
CA ILE A 118 -6.82 3.50 -1.89
C ILE A 118 -8.20 2.84 -1.92
N GLY A 119 -9.17 3.51 -2.51
CA GLY A 119 -10.55 3.04 -2.63
C GLY A 119 -10.68 1.74 -3.43
N ALA A 120 -11.76 1.00 -3.17
CA ALA A 120 -12.02 -0.25 -3.88
C ALA A 120 -12.12 -0.02 -5.40
N ARG A 121 -11.51 -0.95 -6.17
CA ARG A 121 -11.48 -0.90 -7.65
C ARG A 121 -10.80 0.34 -8.23
N ALA A 122 -10.07 1.11 -7.42
CA ALA A 122 -9.31 2.25 -7.94
C ALA A 122 -8.16 1.81 -8.84
N VAL A 123 -7.91 2.57 -9.91
CA VAL A 123 -6.73 2.41 -10.79
C VAL A 123 -5.79 3.58 -10.54
N VAL A 124 -4.74 3.33 -9.74
CA VAL A 124 -3.79 4.36 -9.31
C VAL A 124 -2.71 4.53 -10.37
N THR A 125 -2.71 5.66 -11.03
CA THR A 125 -1.82 6.00 -12.17
C THR A 125 -0.84 7.12 -11.85
N LYS A 126 -0.95 7.75 -10.66
CA LYS A 126 -0.13 8.86 -10.18
C LYS A 126 0.19 8.67 -8.71
N ASN A 127 1.19 9.38 -8.22
CA ASN A 127 1.55 9.38 -6.81
C ASN A 127 0.37 9.83 -5.94
N VAL A 128 0.28 9.26 -4.75
CA VAL A 128 -0.72 9.54 -3.72
C VAL A 128 0.02 10.14 -2.52
N ALA A 129 -0.43 11.29 -2.04
CA ALA A 129 0.19 11.97 -0.92
C ALA A 129 -0.03 11.21 0.41
N PRO A 130 0.78 11.46 1.44
CA PRO A 130 0.52 10.91 2.76
C PRO A 130 -0.87 11.28 3.27
N TYR A 131 -1.56 10.31 3.88
CA TYR A 131 -2.92 10.45 4.43
C TYR A 131 -3.99 10.89 3.42
N GLU A 132 -3.69 10.82 2.12
CA GLU A 132 -4.66 11.09 1.07
C GLU A 132 -5.57 9.87 0.83
N ILE A 133 -6.84 10.12 0.59
CA ILE A 133 -7.83 9.14 0.14
C ILE A 133 -8.08 9.37 -1.35
N VAL A 134 -7.83 8.35 -2.15
CA VAL A 134 -8.07 8.38 -3.60
C VAL A 134 -9.00 7.25 -4.03
N GLY A 135 -9.73 7.44 -5.12
CA GLY A 135 -10.62 6.43 -5.68
C GLY A 135 -10.98 6.67 -7.14
N GLY A 136 -11.57 5.66 -7.78
CA GLY A 136 -12.00 5.73 -9.17
C GLY A 136 -11.00 5.20 -10.19
N ASN A 137 -11.36 5.27 -11.47
CA ASN A 137 -10.55 4.86 -12.62
C ASN A 137 -10.56 5.96 -13.71
N PRO A 138 -9.43 6.67 -13.90
CA PRO A 138 -8.24 6.67 -13.06
C PRO A 138 -8.51 7.27 -11.67
N ALA A 139 -7.76 6.84 -10.67
CA ALA A 139 -7.92 7.32 -9.30
C ALA A 139 -7.72 8.84 -9.20
N ARG A 140 -8.57 9.49 -8.42
CA ARG A 140 -8.55 10.94 -8.15
C ARG A 140 -8.63 11.17 -6.66
N HIS A 141 -8.15 12.33 -6.24
CA HIS A 141 -8.30 12.84 -4.89
C HIS A 141 -9.77 12.86 -4.48
N ILE A 142 -10.06 12.35 -3.28
CA ILE A 142 -11.36 12.44 -2.63
C ILE A 142 -11.28 13.45 -1.49
N LYS A 143 -10.34 13.20 -0.54
CA LYS A 143 -10.04 14.07 0.60
C LYS A 143 -8.75 13.63 1.28
N PHE A 144 -8.24 14.43 2.17
CA PHE A 144 -7.29 13.98 3.18
C PHE A 144 -8.02 13.38 4.38
N ARG A 145 -7.37 12.44 5.09
CA ARG A 145 -7.90 11.84 6.33
C ARG A 145 -7.98 12.89 7.44
N PHE A 146 -7.03 13.81 7.47
CA PHE A 146 -6.77 14.75 8.56
C PHE A 146 -6.41 16.13 8.01
N SER A 147 -6.34 17.14 8.89
CA SER A 147 -5.86 18.48 8.53
C SER A 147 -4.36 18.48 8.17
N PRO A 148 -3.87 19.47 7.41
CA PRO A 148 -2.45 19.55 7.06
C PRO A 148 -1.52 19.51 8.28
N GLN A 149 -1.87 20.22 9.35
CA GLN A 149 -1.06 20.25 10.58
C GLN A 149 -1.05 18.89 11.28
N GLN A 150 -2.18 18.19 11.32
CA GLN A 150 -2.26 16.85 11.91
C GLN A 150 -1.44 15.84 11.09
N ILE A 151 -1.47 15.94 9.75
CA ILE A 151 -0.65 15.09 8.87
C ILE A 151 0.85 15.32 9.14
N GLU A 152 1.28 16.57 9.21
CA GLU A 152 2.67 16.91 9.52
C GLU A 152 3.11 16.31 10.86
N ASN A 153 2.31 16.48 11.90
CA ASN A 153 2.57 15.93 13.22
C ASN A 153 2.64 14.40 13.23
N LEU A 154 1.71 13.72 12.56
CA LEU A 154 1.70 12.25 12.45
C LEU A 154 2.92 11.73 11.69
N LEU A 155 3.36 12.42 10.64
CA LEU A 155 4.58 12.10 9.89
C LEU A 155 5.85 12.36 10.71
N ALA A 156 5.83 13.28 11.67
CA ALA A 156 6.93 13.49 12.62
C ALA A 156 6.98 12.39 13.69
N ILE A 157 5.82 11.99 14.22
CA ILE A 157 5.70 10.94 15.27
C ILE A 157 6.10 9.56 14.75
N LYS A 158 5.74 9.18 13.53
CA LYS A 158 6.06 7.89 12.87
C LYS A 158 5.82 6.69 13.78
N TRP A 159 4.62 6.56 14.32
CA TRP A 159 4.27 5.50 15.27
C TRP A 159 4.59 4.07 14.77
N TRP A 160 4.61 3.85 13.48
CA TRP A 160 4.98 2.57 12.84
C TRP A 160 6.46 2.19 13.00
N GLU A 161 7.31 3.11 13.49
CA GLU A 161 8.71 2.83 13.84
C GLU A 161 8.89 2.44 15.31
N TRP A 162 7.85 2.56 16.12
CA TRP A 162 7.92 2.18 17.54
C TRP A 162 8.04 0.67 17.71
N ASP A 163 8.60 0.25 18.83
CA ASP A 163 8.54 -1.15 19.23
C ASP A 163 7.10 -1.57 19.54
N ILE A 164 6.85 -2.88 19.45
CA ILE A 164 5.48 -3.41 19.55
C ILE A 164 4.86 -3.20 20.93
N GLU A 165 5.66 -3.11 22.00
CA GLU A 165 5.14 -2.89 23.35
C GLU A 165 4.70 -1.43 23.52
N LYS A 166 5.44 -0.47 22.96
CA LYS A 166 5.00 0.94 22.90
C LYS A 166 3.72 1.08 22.09
N ILE A 167 3.58 0.37 20.96
CA ILE A 167 2.34 0.39 20.15
C ILE A 167 1.17 -0.15 20.99
N LYS A 168 1.34 -1.32 21.64
CA LYS A 168 0.29 -1.93 22.46
C LYS A 168 -0.14 -1.06 23.64
N SER A 169 0.80 -0.42 24.31
CA SER A 169 0.50 0.49 25.43
C SER A 169 -0.22 1.79 25.02
N ASN A 170 -0.34 2.05 23.72
CA ASN A 170 -1.02 3.22 23.17
C ASN A 170 -2.23 2.85 22.28
N PHE A 171 -2.75 1.63 22.34
CA PHE A 171 -3.90 1.23 21.54
C PHE A 171 -5.16 2.07 21.80
N ASP A 172 -5.37 2.54 23.01
CA ASP A 172 -6.47 3.42 23.39
C ASP A 172 -6.42 4.78 22.65
N LEU A 173 -5.24 5.25 22.29
CA LEU A 173 -5.05 6.48 21.51
C LEU A 173 -4.94 6.21 20.00
N ILE A 174 -4.20 5.17 19.59
CA ILE A 174 -4.04 4.80 18.16
C ILE A 174 -5.39 4.41 17.55
N LEU A 175 -6.25 3.74 18.31
CA LEU A 175 -7.57 3.25 17.86
C LEU A 175 -8.70 4.22 18.25
N ASN A 176 -8.41 5.51 18.36
CA ASN A 176 -9.35 6.54 18.77
C ASN A 176 -9.58 7.56 17.62
N PRO A 177 -10.83 8.00 17.38
CA PRO A 177 -11.09 9.03 16.38
C PRO A 177 -10.59 10.42 16.80
N ASN A 178 -10.35 10.67 18.10
CA ASN A 178 -9.72 11.91 18.57
C ASN A 178 -8.20 11.81 18.46
N ILE A 179 -7.67 12.12 17.28
CA ILE A 179 -6.23 12.03 16.99
C ILE A 179 -5.41 13.12 17.66
N ASP A 180 -6.04 14.22 18.09
CA ASP A 180 -5.32 15.31 18.74
C ASP A 180 -4.76 14.89 20.10
N ASP A 181 -5.46 14.03 20.85
CA ASP A 181 -4.92 13.45 22.10
C ASP A 181 -3.67 12.62 21.85
N PHE A 182 -3.66 11.85 20.74
CA PHE A 182 -2.48 11.08 20.33
C PHE A 182 -1.31 12.00 19.96
N ILE A 183 -1.58 13.02 19.15
CA ILE A 183 -0.57 14.00 18.74
C ILE A 183 -0.01 14.74 19.94
N GLN A 184 -0.87 15.28 20.82
CA GLN A 184 -0.46 16.03 22.00
C GLN A 184 0.45 15.21 22.91
N LYS A 185 0.14 13.92 23.10
CA LYS A 185 0.95 13.02 23.94
C LYS A 185 2.32 12.72 23.35
N HIS A 186 2.44 12.65 22.02
CA HIS A 186 3.62 12.08 21.36
C HIS A 186 4.41 13.07 20.48
N LEU A 187 3.93 14.30 20.30
CA LEU A 187 4.65 15.33 19.58
C LEU A 187 5.79 15.87 20.47
N GLY A 188 7.04 15.62 20.08
CA GLY A 188 8.22 16.09 20.80
C GLY A 188 8.71 15.15 21.92
N SER A 189 8.20 13.92 21.99
CA SER A 189 8.65 12.87 22.92
C SER A 189 9.78 12.01 22.34
#